data_27c70805e808c4fbd5d75e74c618ee03
#
_entry.id   27c70805e808c4fbd5d75e74c618ee03
#
_cell.length_a   1.000
_cell.length_b   1.000
_cell.length_c   1.000
_cell.angle_alpha   90.00
_cell.angle_beta   90.00
_cell.angle_gamma   90.00
#
_symmetry.space_group_name_H-M   'P 1'
#
loop_
_entity.id
_entity.type
_entity.pdbx_description
1 polymer ?
#
loop_
_entity_poly.entity_id
_entity_poly.type
_entity_poly.pdbx_seq_one_letter_code
_entity_poly.pdbx_strand_id
1 'polypeptide(L)'
;MTDLSAIAIVCSLTPSPEPSSSEVLARQVLADLEKHGVTTASLRIVDHEIKPGVKVDMGDGDEWPTIRASILAADIVVLATPIWMGHPCSLAQQVLERLDADLSETDDQGRPIMFGKVAIVAVVGNEDGAHNVIADMMQGMNDVGFTFPAQGSTYWVGEAMQTMDYKDLDTIPEAVASATAVLSRNAAHLARVFRNENYPSA
;
A
#
# COMPACT_ATOMS: atom_id res chain seq x y z
N MET A 1 17.92 -1.55 -18.50
CA MET A 1 16.67 -1.02 -17.89
C MET A 1 16.86 -1.17 -16.41
N THR A 2 16.73 -0.11 -15.63
CA THR A 2 16.73 -0.21 -14.16
C THR A 2 15.52 -1.02 -13.73
N ASP A 3 15.71 -1.99 -12.85
CA ASP A 3 14.64 -2.85 -12.34
C ASP A 3 13.60 -2.00 -11.61
N LEU A 4 12.32 -2.34 -11.75
CA LEU A 4 11.24 -1.72 -10.97
C LEU A 4 11.38 -2.09 -9.50
N SER A 5 10.91 -1.20 -8.64
CA SER A 5 10.89 -1.42 -7.19
C SER A 5 9.48 -1.27 -6.61
N ALA A 6 9.17 -2.05 -5.59
CA ALA A 6 7.93 -1.95 -4.84
C ALA A 6 8.18 -1.97 -3.33
N ILE A 7 7.39 -1.21 -2.60
CA ILE A 7 7.38 -1.25 -1.14
C ILE A 7 5.96 -1.53 -0.62
N ALA A 8 5.83 -2.45 0.33
CA ALA A 8 4.60 -2.64 1.07
C ALA A 8 4.63 -1.86 2.39
N ILE A 9 3.66 -1.01 2.58
CA ILE A 9 3.37 -0.28 3.82
C ILE A 9 2.27 -1.07 4.54
N VAL A 10 2.68 -1.83 5.55
CA VAL A 10 1.78 -2.73 6.28
C VAL A 10 1.24 -2.02 7.52
N CYS A 11 -0.04 -1.65 7.47
CA CYS A 11 -0.73 -0.93 8.55
C CYS A 11 -1.36 -1.88 9.58
N SER A 12 -0.63 -2.94 9.97
CA SER A 12 -1.03 -3.84 11.04
C SER A 12 -0.95 -3.15 12.39
N LEU A 13 -1.90 -3.43 13.29
CA LEU A 13 -1.84 -3.01 14.71
C LEU A 13 -0.98 -3.97 15.56
N THR A 14 -0.52 -5.07 14.99
CA THR A 14 0.30 -6.08 15.65
C THR A 14 1.76 -5.83 15.32
N PRO A 15 2.65 -5.59 16.30
CA PRO A 15 4.06 -5.33 16.07
C PRO A 15 4.82 -6.58 15.63
N SER A 16 5.97 -6.41 14.97
CA SER A 16 6.89 -7.50 14.67
C SER A 16 7.52 -8.07 15.95
N PRO A 17 7.80 -9.38 16.03
CA PRO A 17 7.67 -10.39 14.95
C PRO A 17 6.31 -11.12 14.93
N GLU A 18 5.32 -10.66 15.67
CA GLU A 18 4.03 -11.34 15.76
C GLU A 18 3.36 -11.48 14.39
N PRO A 19 2.70 -12.62 14.09
CA PRO A 19 2.06 -12.86 12.80
C PRO A 19 0.92 -11.86 12.52
N SER A 20 0.86 -11.35 11.30
CA SER A 20 -0.17 -10.40 10.85
C SER A 20 -0.80 -10.83 9.53
N SER A 21 -2.13 -10.90 9.49
CA SER A 21 -2.89 -11.20 8.27
C SER A 21 -2.64 -10.18 7.15
N SER A 22 -2.56 -8.90 7.50
CA SER A 22 -2.25 -7.84 6.51
C SER A 22 -0.85 -8.01 5.92
N GLU A 23 0.14 -8.43 6.73
CA GLU A 23 1.48 -8.71 6.23
C GLU A 23 1.50 -9.95 5.33
N VAL A 24 0.77 -11.01 5.68
CA VAL A 24 0.69 -12.21 4.85
C VAL A 24 0.15 -11.87 3.46
N LEU A 25 -0.94 -11.11 3.37
CA LEU A 25 -1.48 -10.69 2.08
C LEU A 25 -0.53 -9.75 1.33
N ALA A 26 0.09 -8.80 2.02
CA ALA A 26 1.09 -7.90 1.42
C ALA A 26 2.27 -8.68 0.82
N ARG A 27 2.80 -9.66 1.53
CA ARG A 27 3.89 -10.53 1.05
C ARG A 27 3.49 -11.35 -0.19
N GLN A 28 2.23 -11.78 -0.28
CA GLN A 28 1.71 -12.46 -1.47
C GLN A 28 1.69 -11.52 -2.69
N VAL A 29 1.25 -10.27 -2.50
CA VAL A 29 1.31 -9.25 -3.56
C VAL A 29 2.76 -9.00 -3.99
N LEU A 30 3.68 -8.84 -3.04
CA LEU A 30 5.11 -8.65 -3.34
C LEU A 30 5.71 -9.85 -4.08
N ALA A 31 5.42 -11.07 -3.65
CA ALA A 31 5.89 -12.29 -4.33
C ALA A 31 5.35 -12.42 -5.76
N ASP A 32 4.14 -11.93 -6.02
CA ASP A 32 3.60 -11.88 -7.38
C ASP A 32 4.23 -10.76 -8.22
N LEU A 33 4.55 -9.61 -7.63
CA LEU A 33 5.32 -8.55 -8.31
C LEU A 33 6.73 -9.02 -8.68
N GLU A 34 7.39 -9.82 -7.84
CA GLU A 34 8.71 -10.40 -8.13
C GLU A 34 8.70 -11.29 -9.39
N LYS A 35 7.60 -12.02 -9.64
CA LYS A 35 7.42 -12.79 -10.89
C LYS A 35 7.43 -11.92 -12.15
N HIS A 36 7.21 -10.62 -11.98
CA HIS A 36 7.24 -9.61 -13.03
C HIS A 36 8.52 -8.77 -13.04
N GLY A 37 9.58 -9.20 -12.32
CA GLY A 37 10.88 -8.52 -12.30
C GLY A 37 10.89 -7.23 -11.48
N VAL A 38 10.09 -7.17 -10.42
CA VAL A 38 10.06 -6.05 -9.47
C VAL A 38 10.85 -6.43 -8.22
N THR A 39 11.78 -5.60 -7.80
CA THR A 39 12.47 -5.75 -6.50
C THR A 39 11.56 -5.26 -5.38
N THR A 40 11.43 -6.02 -4.30
CA THR A 40 10.44 -5.76 -3.27
C THR A 40 11.03 -5.51 -1.89
N ALA A 41 10.34 -4.68 -1.11
CA ALA A 41 10.61 -4.42 0.30
C ALA A 41 9.28 -4.28 1.05
N SER A 42 9.31 -4.44 2.38
CA SER A 42 8.16 -4.14 3.23
C SER A 42 8.58 -3.55 4.56
N LEU A 43 7.73 -2.73 5.14
CA LEU A 43 7.84 -2.25 6.49
C LEU A 43 6.46 -2.28 7.17
N ARG A 44 6.46 -2.41 8.49
CA ARG A 44 5.25 -2.44 9.31
C ARG A 44 5.16 -1.15 10.11
N ILE A 45 4.09 -0.38 9.90
CA ILE A 45 3.93 0.97 10.46
C ILE A 45 3.99 0.98 12.00
N VAL A 46 3.41 -0.02 12.65
CA VAL A 46 3.39 -0.11 14.12
C VAL A 46 4.79 -0.26 14.75
N ASP A 47 5.79 -0.65 13.98
CA ASP A 47 7.17 -0.81 14.47
C ASP A 47 7.95 0.53 14.47
N HIS A 48 7.31 1.63 14.06
CA HIS A 48 7.92 2.95 13.91
C HIS A 48 7.19 4.02 14.74
N GLU A 49 7.93 4.96 15.26
CA GLU A 49 7.39 6.14 15.93
C GLU A 49 6.98 7.19 14.88
N ILE A 50 5.69 7.22 14.54
CA ILE A 50 5.12 8.18 13.62
C ILE A 50 4.27 9.17 14.38
N LYS A 51 4.67 10.44 14.38
CA LYS A 51 3.89 11.50 15.04
C LYS A 51 2.65 11.84 14.22
N PRO A 52 1.49 12.05 14.88
CA PRO A 52 0.31 12.60 14.22
C PRO A 52 0.61 13.96 13.57
N GLY A 53 0.06 14.19 12.39
CA GLY A 53 0.21 15.47 11.69
C GLY A 53 0.21 15.33 10.17
N VAL A 54 0.28 16.49 9.51
CA VAL A 54 0.18 16.65 8.04
C VAL A 54 1.41 17.36 7.47
N LYS A 55 2.59 17.17 8.08
CA LYS A 55 3.86 17.73 7.58
C LYS A 55 4.80 16.59 7.20
N VAL A 56 5.76 16.90 6.34
CA VAL A 56 6.84 15.97 5.96
C VAL A 56 7.63 15.50 7.18
N ASP A 57 7.87 16.40 8.14
CA ASP A 57 8.55 16.12 9.40
C ASP A 57 7.83 16.83 10.55
N MET A 58 7.43 16.08 11.57
CA MET A 58 6.78 16.57 12.79
C MET A 58 7.76 16.80 13.94
N GLY A 59 9.07 16.76 13.68
CA GLY A 59 10.14 17.06 14.63
C GLY A 59 10.71 15.83 15.34
N ASP A 60 11.51 16.08 16.39
CA ASP A 60 12.32 15.08 17.08
C ASP A 60 11.60 13.77 17.39
N GLY A 61 12.18 12.65 16.92
CA GLY A 61 11.65 11.30 17.12
C GLY A 61 10.57 10.89 16.11
N ASP A 62 10.27 11.71 15.09
CA ASP A 62 9.36 11.32 14.00
C ASP A 62 10.12 10.49 12.95
N GLU A 63 9.77 9.23 12.79
CA GLU A 63 10.39 8.34 11.79
C GLU A 63 9.73 8.41 10.41
N TRP A 64 8.63 9.17 10.27
CA TRP A 64 7.95 9.33 8.99
C TRP A 64 8.86 9.78 7.84
N PRO A 65 9.80 10.73 8.01
CA PRO A 65 10.70 11.13 6.93
C PRO A 65 11.46 9.96 6.27
N THR A 66 11.86 8.95 7.05
CA THR A 66 12.52 7.75 6.55
C THR A 66 11.55 6.84 5.78
N ILE A 67 10.33 6.67 6.29
CA ILE A 67 9.27 5.90 5.62
C ILE A 67 8.89 6.57 4.30
N ARG A 68 8.68 7.89 4.33
CA ARG A 68 8.41 8.70 3.14
C ARG A 68 9.50 8.57 2.09
N ALA A 69 10.76 8.62 2.50
CA ALA A 69 11.88 8.44 1.57
C ALA A 69 11.83 7.08 0.87
N SER A 70 11.44 6.03 1.57
CA SER A 70 11.26 4.69 1.00
C SER A 70 10.07 4.63 0.02
N ILE A 71 8.96 5.32 0.32
CA ILE A 71 7.82 5.48 -0.59
C ILE A 71 8.24 6.23 -1.85
N LEU A 72 8.96 7.33 -1.72
CA LEU A 72 9.45 8.12 -2.85
C LEU A 72 10.44 7.36 -3.74
N ALA A 73 11.23 6.46 -3.18
CA ALA A 73 12.17 5.64 -3.94
C ALA A 73 11.50 4.50 -4.73
N ALA A 74 10.28 4.09 -4.35
CA ALA A 74 9.58 2.99 -4.98
C ALA A 74 8.75 3.44 -6.20
N ASP A 75 8.63 2.55 -7.20
CA ASP A 75 7.73 2.72 -8.35
C ASP A 75 6.31 2.28 -8.03
N ILE A 76 6.19 1.29 -7.15
CA ILE A 76 4.90 0.69 -6.74
C ILE A 76 4.81 0.71 -5.22
N VAL A 77 3.68 1.19 -4.69
CA VAL A 77 3.38 1.20 -3.27
C VAL A 77 2.18 0.31 -2.99
N VAL A 78 2.35 -0.67 -2.12
CA VAL A 78 1.27 -1.54 -1.65
C VAL A 78 0.86 -1.08 -0.27
N LEU A 79 -0.36 -0.53 -0.13
CA LEU A 79 -0.92 -0.18 1.17
C LEU A 79 -1.76 -1.36 1.67
N ALA A 80 -1.31 -2.02 2.73
CA ALA A 80 -1.99 -3.18 3.30
C ALA A 80 -2.59 -2.84 4.67
N THR A 81 -3.89 -3.08 4.87
CA THR A 81 -4.60 -2.74 6.11
C THR A 81 -5.60 -3.82 6.51
N PRO A 82 -5.81 -4.06 7.82
CA PRO A 82 -6.96 -4.82 8.28
C PRO A 82 -8.23 -3.97 8.24
N ILE A 83 -9.39 -4.67 8.27
CA ILE A 83 -10.69 -4.06 8.48
C ILE A 83 -10.96 -3.99 9.99
N TRP A 84 -11.37 -2.84 10.49
CA TRP A 84 -11.86 -2.65 11.84
C TRP A 84 -13.16 -1.86 11.81
N MET A 85 -14.26 -2.49 12.25
CA MET A 85 -15.60 -1.87 12.26
C MET A 85 -16.01 -1.33 10.88
N GLY A 86 -15.66 -2.05 9.80
CA GLY A 86 -15.95 -1.67 8.42
C GLY A 86 -15.03 -0.58 7.83
N HIS A 87 -13.99 -0.16 8.58
CA HIS A 87 -13.06 0.90 8.19
C HIS A 87 -11.59 0.43 8.16
N PRO A 88 -10.68 1.16 7.51
CA PRO A 88 -9.24 0.92 7.64
C PRO A 88 -8.78 1.13 9.10
N CYS A 89 -7.71 0.49 9.49
CA CYS A 89 -7.17 0.72 10.83
C CYS A 89 -6.59 2.14 10.98
N SER A 90 -6.43 2.59 12.23
CA SER A 90 -5.91 3.93 12.54
C SER A 90 -4.55 4.23 11.92
N LEU A 91 -3.67 3.23 11.79
CA LEU A 91 -2.35 3.41 11.17
C LEU A 91 -2.45 3.64 9.66
N ALA A 92 -3.43 3.04 8.97
CA ALA A 92 -3.65 3.31 7.55
C ALA A 92 -4.16 4.75 7.35
N GLN A 93 -5.06 5.21 8.21
CA GLN A 93 -5.51 6.60 8.23
C GLN A 93 -4.34 7.55 8.53
N GLN A 94 -3.50 7.23 9.50
CA GLN A 94 -2.31 8.02 9.82
C GLN A 94 -1.35 8.11 8.62
N VAL A 95 -1.14 7.03 7.88
CA VAL A 95 -0.32 7.06 6.65
C VAL A 95 -0.90 8.04 5.62
N LEU A 96 -2.22 8.04 5.40
CA LEU A 96 -2.86 9.01 4.49
C LEU A 96 -2.68 10.44 4.97
N GLU A 97 -2.88 10.70 6.27
CA GLU A 97 -2.68 12.03 6.85
C GLU A 97 -1.22 12.51 6.72
N ARG A 98 -0.26 11.60 6.83
CA ARG A 98 1.15 11.93 6.65
C ARG A 98 1.52 12.16 5.17
N LEU A 99 0.85 11.46 4.24
CA LEU A 99 1.01 11.67 2.80
C LEU A 99 0.37 12.99 2.32
N ASP A 100 -0.57 13.59 3.07
CA ASP A 100 -1.17 14.87 2.73
C ASP A 100 -0.12 15.99 2.55
N ALA A 101 1.00 15.93 3.25
CA ALA A 101 2.12 16.85 3.08
C ALA A 101 2.65 16.88 1.63
N ASP A 102 2.51 15.80 0.89
CA ASP A 102 3.05 15.65 -0.47
C ASP A 102 2.19 16.33 -1.53
N LEU A 103 0.98 16.79 -1.19
CA LEU A 103 0.11 17.58 -2.09
C LEU A 103 0.76 18.88 -2.55
N SER A 104 1.64 19.46 -1.73
CA SER A 104 2.36 20.70 -2.06
C SER A 104 3.76 20.48 -2.61
N GLU A 105 4.23 19.24 -2.66
CA GLU A 105 5.57 18.89 -3.11
C GLU A 105 5.59 18.57 -4.60
N THR A 106 6.60 19.09 -5.32
CA THR A 106 6.78 18.87 -6.75
C THR A 106 8.16 18.34 -7.09
N ASP A 107 8.27 17.64 -8.20
CA ASP A 107 9.56 17.26 -8.78
C ASP A 107 10.23 18.43 -9.55
N ASP A 108 11.41 18.18 -10.11
CA ASP A 108 12.17 19.17 -10.88
C ASP A 108 11.47 19.68 -12.15
N GLN A 109 10.38 19.03 -12.56
CA GLN A 109 9.55 19.43 -13.71
C GLN A 109 8.24 20.09 -13.29
N GLY A 110 8.06 20.37 -12.00
CA GLY A 110 6.86 21.00 -11.45
C GLY A 110 5.66 20.06 -11.31
N ARG A 111 5.82 18.74 -11.51
CA ARG A 111 4.75 17.76 -11.31
C ARG A 111 4.61 17.39 -9.83
N PRO A 112 3.40 17.13 -9.32
CA PRO A 112 3.23 16.54 -8.00
C PRO A 112 4.15 15.34 -7.80
N ILE A 113 4.81 15.25 -6.65
CA ILE A 113 5.94 14.33 -6.42
C ILE A 113 5.54 12.84 -6.48
N MET A 114 4.26 12.53 -6.27
CA MET A 114 3.73 11.17 -6.36
C MET A 114 3.27 10.78 -7.78
N PHE A 115 3.29 11.70 -8.75
CA PHE A 115 2.93 11.38 -10.13
C PHE A 115 3.90 10.36 -10.74
N GLY A 116 3.32 9.38 -11.45
CA GLY A 116 4.09 8.27 -12.01
C GLY A 116 4.32 7.10 -11.06
N LYS A 117 3.87 7.21 -9.80
CA LYS A 117 3.88 6.08 -8.87
C LYS A 117 2.58 5.30 -8.95
N VAL A 118 2.69 3.98 -8.92
CA VAL A 118 1.56 3.06 -8.94
C VAL A 118 1.21 2.65 -7.52
N ALA A 119 -0.08 2.65 -7.18
CA ALA A 119 -0.55 2.16 -5.89
C ALA A 119 -1.40 0.89 -6.02
N ILE A 120 -1.34 0.07 -4.99
CA ILE A 120 -2.12 -1.14 -4.78
C ILE A 120 -2.70 -1.10 -3.37
N VAL A 121 -3.97 -1.51 -3.20
CA VAL A 121 -4.59 -1.67 -1.88
C VAL A 121 -4.83 -3.15 -1.60
N ALA A 122 -4.37 -3.62 -0.43
CA ALA A 122 -4.54 -4.99 0.04
C ALA A 122 -5.27 -4.99 1.39
N VAL A 123 -6.44 -5.64 1.47
CA VAL A 123 -7.33 -5.55 2.62
C VAL A 123 -7.67 -6.95 3.16
N VAL A 124 -7.57 -7.13 4.47
CA VAL A 124 -7.97 -8.38 5.13
C VAL A 124 -8.89 -8.10 6.32
N GLY A 125 -9.83 -8.99 6.55
CA GLY A 125 -10.65 -8.97 7.75
C GLY A 125 -11.53 -10.22 7.84
N ASN A 126 -11.98 -10.53 9.04
CA ASN A 126 -13.06 -11.50 9.28
C ASN A 126 -14.37 -10.79 9.60
N GLU A 127 -14.55 -9.60 9.07
CA GLU A 127 -15.78 -8.79 9.11
C GLU A 127 -15.98 -8.09 7.76
N ASP A 128 -17.19 -7.62 7.50
CA ASP A 128 -17.55 -6.90 6.29
C ASP A 128 -16.87 -5.51 6.19
N GLY A 129 -16.81 -4.95 4.98
CA GLY A 129 -16.29 -3.59 4.76
C GLY A 129 -15.13 -3.48 3.79
N ALA A 130 -14.65 -4.57 3.18
CA ALA A 130 -13.49 -4.53 2.28
C ALA A 130 -13.62 -3.48 1.17
N HIS A 131 -14.78 -3.38 0.51
CA HIS A 131 -15.01 -2.40 -0.56
C HIS A 131 -15.02 -0.97 -0.04
N ASN A 132 -15.55 -0.73 1.17
CA ASN A 132 -15.49 0.58 1.80
C ASN A 132 -14.05 0.99 2.10
N VAL A 133 -13.28 0.10 2.73
CA VAL A 133 -11.86 0.34 3.03
C VAL A 133 -11.04 0.59 1.76
N ILE A 134 -11.28 -0.20 0.70
CA ILE A 134 -10.61 -0.02 -0.60
C ILE A 134 -10.95 1.36 -1.18
N ALA A 135 -12.22 1.78 -1.15
CA ALA A 135 -12.65 3.06 -1.69
C ALA A 135 -11.99 4.24 -0.95
N ASP A 136 -11.98 4.20 0.38
CA ASP A 136 -11.33 5.23 1.22
C ASP A 136 -9.83 5.33 0.93
N MET A 137 -9.13 4.20 0.90
CA MET A 137 -7.68 4.17 0.65
C MET A 137 -7.34 4.61 -0.79
N MET A 138 -8.08 4.11 -1.78
CA MET A 138 -7.86 4.49 -3.18
C MET A 138 -8.11 5.98 -3.40
N GLN A 139 -9.18 6.54 -2.83
CA GLN A 139 -9.48 7.97 -2.97
C GLN A 139 -8.35 8.81 -2.36
N GLY A 140 -7.96 8.55 -1.12
CA GLY A 140 -6.92 9.32 -0.46
C GLY A 140 -5.57 9.24 -1.16
N MET A 141 -5.14 8.05 -1.56
CA MET A 141 -3.88 7.90 -2.32
C MET A 141 -3.95 8.53 -3.71
N ASN A 142 -5.10 8.47 -4.39
CA ASN A 142 -5.26 9.11 -5.70
C ASN A 142 -5.21 10.63 -5.59
N ASP A 143 -5.81 11.21 -4.55
CA ASP A 143 -5.75 12.66 -4.31
C ASP A 143 -4.31 13.14 -4.10
N VAL A 144 -3.48 12.34 -3.44
CA VAL A 144 -2.03 12.64 -3.27
C VAL A 144 -1.24 12.47 -4.58
N GLY A 145 -1.79 11.78 -5.60
CA GLY A 145 -1.19 11.69 -6.92
C GLY A 145 -0.79 10.28 -7.38
N PHE A 146 -1.08 9.25 -6.59
CA PHE A 146 -0.85 7.87 -7.04
C PHE A 146 -1.84 7.46 -8.13
N THR A 147 -1.40 6.59 -9.02
CA THR A 147 -2.23 5.99 -10.05
C THR A 147 -2.48 4.52 -9.75
N PHE A 148 -3.73 4.09 -9.89
CA PHE A 148 -4.11 2.68 -9.70
C PHE A 148 -4.19 1.94 -11.03
N PRO A 149 -3.67 0.70 -11.12
CA PRO A 149 -3.87 -0.14 -12.28
C PRO A 149 -5.31 -0.64 -12.33
N ALA A 150 -5.74 -1.15 -13.47
CA ALA A 150 -7.00 -1.89 -13.55
C ALA A 150 -6.98 -3.06 -12.56
N GLN A 151 -8.04 -3.21 -11.77
CA GLN A 151 -8.15 -4.15 -10.65
C GLN A 151 -7.05 -3.94 -9.58
N GLY A 152 -6.76 -2.69 -9.23
CA GLY A 152 -5.67 -2.28 -8.35
C GLY A 152 -5.83 -2.62 -6.87
N SER A 153 -6.71 -3.56 -6.52
CA SER A 153 -6.88 -4.03 -5.15
C SER A 153 -7.07 -5.54 -5.08
N THR A 154 -6.68 -6.11 -3.94
CA THR A 154 -7.01 -7.48 -3.54
C THR A 154 -7.50 -7.48 -2.10
N TYR A 155 -8.40 -8.39 -1.76
CA TYR A 155 -8.89 -8.50 -0.40
C TYR A 155 -9.32 -9.92 -0.06
N TRP A 156 -9.36 -10.19 1.23
CA TRP A 156 -10.00 -11.36 1.80
C TRP A 156 -10.91 -10.94 2.95
N VAL A 157 -12.13 -11.46 2.93
CA VAL A 157 -13.10 -11.33 4.03
C VAL A 157 -13.47 -12.72 4.47
N GLY A 158 -13.20 -13.04 5.74
CA GLY A 158 -13.68 -14.27 6.38
C GLY A 158 -15.15 -14.17 6.75
N GLU A 159 -15.62 -15.18 7.46
CA GLU A 159 -16.98 -15.16 8.01
C GLU A 159 -17.01 -14.26 9.25
N ALA A 160 -17.91 -13.29 9.25
CA ALA A 160 -18.12 -12.40 10.38
C ALA A 160 -18.41 -13.19 11.67
N MET A 161 -17.84 -12.74 12.79
CA MET A 161 -17.96 -13.38 14.12
C MET A 161 -17.24 -14.74 14.25
N GLN A 162 -16.52 -15.19 13.23
CA GLN A 162 -15.66 -16.37 13.31
C GLN A 162 -14.24 -15.98 13.76
N THR A 163 -13.47 -16.98 14.18
CA THR A 163 -12.13 -16.79 14.74
C THR A 163 -10.99 -17.06 13.76
N MET A 164 -11.31 -17.48 12.51
CA MET A 164 -10.31 -17.77 11.49
C MET A 164 -9.79 -16.47 10.88
N ASP A 165 -8.50 -16.23 11.03
CA ASP A 165 -7.82 -15.12 10.38
C ASP A 165 -7.14 -15.57 9.08
N TYR A 166 -6.87 -14.62 8.19
CA TYR A 166 -6.20 -14.90 6.91
C TYR A 166 -4.84 -15.60 7.07
N LYS A 167 -4.08 -15.21 8.09
CA LYS A 167 -2.78 -15.82 8.43
C LYS A 167 -2.86 -17.27 8.88
N ASP A 168 -4.05 -17.73 9.29
CA ASP A 168 -4.30 -19.07 9.82
C ASP A 168 -4.88 -20.03 8.76
N LEU A 169 -5.04 -19.56 7.52
CA LEU A 169 -5.51 -20.38 6.41
C LEU A 169 -4.40 -21.34 5.93
N ASP A 170 -4.74 -22.62 5.76
CA ASP A 170 -3.82 -23.62 5.23
C ASP A 170 -3.40 -23.34 3.77
N THR A 171 -4.27 -22.70 3.00
CA THR A 171 -4.05 -22.38 1.59
C THR A 171 -4.62 -21.01 1.24
N ILE A 172 -3.99 -20.34 0.28
CA ILE A 172 -4.51 -19.08 -0.26
C ILE A 172 -5.80 -19.37 -1.03
N PRO A 173 -6.93 -18.71 -0.73
CA PRO A 173 -8.15 -18.85 -1.51
C PRO A 173 -7.93 -18.51 -2.98
N GLU A 174 -8.45 -19.32 -3.90
CA GLU A 174 -8.27 -19.17 -5.35
C GLU A 174 -8.67 -17.77 -5.85
N ALA A 175 -9.76 -17.22 -5.33
CA ALA A 175 -10.22 -15.87 -5.69
C ALA A 175 -9.18 -14.79 -5.34
N VAL A 176 -8.54 -14.90 -4.15
CA VAL A 176 -7.49 -13.97 -3.71
C VAL A 176 -6.23 -14.15 -4.56
N ALA A 177 -5.81 -15.39 -4.80
CA ALA A 177 -4.63 -15.69 -5.62
C ALA A 177 -4.81 -15.15 -7.05
N SER A 178 -5.97 -15.38 -7.66
CA SER A 178 -6.30 -14.89 -9.00
C SER A 178 -6.33 -13.37 -9.07
N ALA A 179 -6.99 -12.70 -8.14
CA ALA A 179 -7.04 -11.24 -8.06
C ALA A 179 -5.64 -10.65 -7.89
N THR A 180 -4.83 -11.21 -6.99
CA THR A 180 -3.46 -10.78 -6.71
C THR A 180 -2.56 -10.92 -7.94
N ALA A 181 -2.66 -12.03 -8.67
CA ALA A 181 -1.88 -12.25 -9.89
C ALA A 181 -2.23 -11.23 -11.00
N VAL A 182 -3.52 -10.90 -11.16
CA VAL A 182 -3.97 -9.92 -12.16
C VAL A 182 -3.50 -8.52 -11.81
N LEU A 183 -3.70 -8.08 -10.57
CA LEU A 183 -3.31 -6.75 -10.13
C LEU A 183 -1.79 -6.54 -10.21
N SER A 184 -0.99 -7.54 -9.80
CA SER A 184 0.48 -7.45 -9.80
C SER A 184 1.03 -7.31 -11.22
N ARG A 185 0.50 -8.10 -12.17
CA ARG A 185 0.83 -7.97 -13.58
C ARG A 185 0.48 -6.57 -14.12
N ASN A 186 -0.72 -6.08 -13.81
CA ASN A 186 -1.19 -4.78 -14.28
C ASN A 186 -0.39 -3.63 -13.64
N ALA A 187 -0.05 -3.72 -12.36
CA ALA A 187 0.76 -2.74 -11.65
C ALA A 187 2.19 -2.66 -12.22
N ALA A 188 2.83 -3.80 -12.42
CA ALA A 188 4.16 -3.86 -13.02
C ALA A 188 4.16 -3.34 -14.47
N HIS A 189 3.08 -3.57 -15.24
CA HIS A 189 2.93 -3.00 -16.58
C HIS A 189 2.81 -1.47 -16.50
N LEU A 190 1.91 -0.95 -15.67
CA LEU A 190 1.68 0.48 -15.52
C LEU A 190 2.93 1.23 -15.04
N ALA A 191 3.65 0.67 -14.06
CA ALA A 191 4.90 1.24 -13.59
C ALA A 191 5.97 1.33 -14.70
N ARG A 192 6.05 0.33 -15.59
CA ARG A 192 6.93 0.42 -16.77
C ARG A 192 6.52 1.52 -17.74
N VAL A 193 5.21 1.72 -17.91
CA VAL A 193 4.71 2.83 -18.76
C VAL A 193 5.19 4.15 -18.19
N PHE A 194 5.00 4.40 -16.88
CA PHE A 194 5.42 5.64 -16.24
C PHE A 194 6.94 5.84 -16.19
N ARG A 195 7.72 4.77 -16.10
CA ARG A 195 9.19 4.86 -16.23
C ARG A 195 9.63 5.34 -17.61
N ASN A 196 8.88 5.00 -18.67
CA ASN A 196 9.15 5.41 -20.02
C ASN A 196 8.54 6.78 -20.34
N GLU A 197 7.33 7.03 -19.85
CA GLU A 197 6.58 8.26 -20.10
C GLU A 197 5.70 8.59 -18.89
N ASN A 198 6.12 9.56 -18.10
CA ASN A 198 5.37 10.04 -16.94
C ASN A 198 4.31 11.05 -17.38
N TYR A 199 3.46 11.48 -16.47
CA TYR A 199 2.52 12.58 -16.67
C TYR A 199 3.24 13.84 -17.19
N PRO A 200 2.56 14.69 -17.99
CA PRO A 200 3.15 15.93 -18.47
C PRO A 200 3.54 16.84 -17.29
N SER A 201 4.52 17.71 -17.54
CA SER A 201 4.82 18.82 -16.64
C SER A 201 3.64 19.79 -16.57
N ALA A 202 3.54 20.51 -15.44
CA ALA A 202 2.52 21.53 -15.22
C ALA A 202 2.69 22.73 -16.18
#